data_cda02041cf99be8a56101181fcb74b98
#
_entry.id   cda02041cf99be8a56101181fcb74b98
#
_cell.length_a   1.000
_cell.length_b   1.000
_cell.length_c   1.000
_cell.angle_alpha   90.00
_cell.angle_beta   90.00
_cell.angle_gamma   90.00
#
_symmetry.space_group_name_H-M   'P 1'
#
loop_
_entity.id
_entity.type
_entity.pdbx_description
1 polymer ?
#
loop_
_entity_poly.entity_id
_entity_poly.type
_entity_poly.pdbx_seq_one_letter_code
_entity_poly.pdbx_strand_id
1 'polypeptide(L)'
;MKHNKLRKTDYLVYKNIPCSNMSEKEIIDTSNLFSEHYGVWSSYCPDSSKCNERVKFPPSMIKKNFVNKPDRFVAMVYFESNLIGHAFYIKRKGEKTKDIIWILQLVVAKQFRGNGIGSKLLHSIWGLSDCYAWGLFTSNPMTIKALERATMRKVDPNTINKKLDKLKSVAYDIFDDSSWIDNYSCGMVNTEFYVDHKDLNKRIKKTYKRGTFLLNRELPEGYEWLAFTFNSQPPRIDDTQQLDAYLEYSNDIIQQAYSMMNMQNHKWTSRTKEEIDYLCEKYIKKNDSVIDVGCGIGRHTIELNKRGIKTKGIDFSKENIKSAQKAYNPECFISGDVRSYKFKEKYDVAIALYDVIGSFPNDKENLNLLKSIRKILNNKGILIISVMNMTYTKRKCWNVLEDIDDNIDALLKLQETNTMQKNRRCVFR
;
A
#
# COMPACT_ATOMS: atom_id res chain seq x y z
N MET A 1 0.70 30.94 -7.13
CA MET A 1 1.70 30.26 -6.27
C MET A 1 2.52 29.32 -7.13
N LYS A 2 3.85 29.42 -7.13
CA LYS A 2 4.72 28.45 -7.80
C LYS A 2 4.63 27.13 -7.01
N HIS A 3 4.24 26.05 -7.68
CA HIS A 3 4.32 24.71 -7.07
C HIS A 3 5.79 24.34 -6.94
N ASN A 4 6.22 23.98 -5.74
CA ASN A 4 7.55 23.40 -5.53
C ASN A 4 7.57 22.04 -6.20
N LYS A 5 8.25 21.95 -7.33
CA LYS A 5 8.42 20.68 -8.02
C LYS A 5 9.50 19.91 -7.26
N LEU A 6 9.09 18.86 -6.58
CA LEU A 6 10.04 17.95 -5.91
C LEU A 6 10.97 17.33 -6.95
N ARG A 7 12.27 17.31 -6.63
CA ARG A 7 13.28 16.65 -7.46
C ARG A 7 13.26 15.15 -7.17
N LYS A 8 13.74 14.32 -8.09
CA LYS A 8 13.85 12.87 -7.88
C LYS A 8 14.77 12.48 -6.70
N THR A 9 15.63 13.42 -6.29
CA THR A 9 16.56 13.27 -5.16
C THR A 9 15.98 13.72 -3.83
N ASP A 10 14.81 14.35 -3.83
CA ASP A 10 14.19 14.86 -2.60
C ASP A 10 13.61 13.68 -1.79
N TYR A 11 14.05 13.59 -0.53
CA TYR A 11 13.70 12.50 0.36
C TYR A 11 12.43 12.81 1.13
N LEU A 12 11.41 11.93 1.02
CA LEU A 12 10.16 12.01 1.76
C LEU A 12 10.12 10.92 2.83
N VAL A 13 9.83 11.31 4.06
CA VAL A 13 9.67 10.36 5.17
C VAL A 13 8.18 10.12 5.43
N TYR A 14 7.77 8.87 5.42
CA TYR A 14 6.39 8.46 5.73
C TYR A 14 6.34 7.84 7.12
N LYS A 15 5.31 8.19 7.88
CA LYS A 15 5.05 7.66 9.22
C LYS A 15 3.59 7.25 9.33
N ASN A 16 3.32 6.01 9.73
CA ASN A 16 1.98 5.49 10.01
C ASN A 16 1.92 5.02 11.44
N ILE A 17 0.99 5.56 12.21
CA ILE A 17 0.81 5.23 13.64
C ILE A 17 -0.66 5.22 14.04
N PRO A 18 -1.04 4.48 15.10
CA PRO A 18 -2.29 4.71 15.80
C PRO A 18 -2.36 6.16 16.27
N CYS A 19 -3.53 6.80 16.17
CA CYS A 19 -3.68 8.19 16.61
C CYS A 19 -3.40 8.38 18.11
N SER A 20 -3.63 7.35 18.92
CA SER A 20 -3.28 7.36 20.35
C SER A 20 -1.77 7.53 20.62
N ASN A 21 -0.93 7.26 19.62
CA ASN A 21 0.52 7.39 19.73
C ASN A 21 1.06 8.71 19.13
N MET A 22 0.18 9.64 18.76
CA MET A 22 0.58 10.95 18.27
C MET A 22 1.19 11.78 19.39
N SER A 23 2.33 12.41 19.12
CA SER A 23 2.90 13.43 20.00
C SER A 23 2.10 14.74 19.92
N GLU A 24 2.19 15.58 20.94
CA GLU A 24 1.56 16.92 20.96
C GLU A 24 1.98 17.76 19.73
N LYS A 25 3.26 17.65 19.32
CA LYS A 25 3.75 18.31 18.11
C LYS A 25 3.02 17.83 16.85
N GLU A 26 2.84 16.54 16.68
CA GLU A 26 2.14 15.97 15.52
C GLU A 26 0.66 16.36 15.49
N ILE A 27 0.02 16.46 16.66
CA ILE A 27 -1.36 16.94 16.77
C ILE A 27 -1.44 18.40 16.32
N ILE A 28 -0.52 19.25 16.75
CA ILE A 28 -0.46 20.66 16.36
C ILE A 28 -0.14 20.79 14.87
N ASP A 29 0.86 20.08 14.37
CA ASP A 29 1.29 20.13 12.97
C ASP A 29 0.17 19.69 12.01
N THR A 30 -0.54 18.61 12.34
CA THR A 30 -1.70 18.14 11.55
C THR A 30 -2.86 19.11 11.58
N SER A 31 -3.14 19.73 12.72
CA SER A 31 -4.14 20.79 12.88
C SER A 31 -3.83 22.01 12.01
N ASN A 32 -2.59 22.49 12.06
CA ASN A 32 -2.13 23.64 11.26
C ASN A 32 -2.20 23.34 9.77
N LEU A 33 -1.68 22.17 9.35
CA LEU A 33 -1.71 21.75 7.96
C LEU A 33 -3.14 21.67 7.42
N PHE A 34 -4.08 21.13 8.19
CA PHE A 34 -5.48 21.10 7.81
C PHE A 34 -6.04 22.53 7.68
N SER A 35 -5.93 23.32 8.73
CA SER A 35 -6.53 24.67 8.80
C SER A 35 -6.00 25.61 7.71
N GLU A 36 -4.74 25.45 7.31
CA GLU A 36 -4.12 26.29 6.27
C GLU A 36 -4.39 25.80 4.85
N HIS A 37 -4.59 24.50 4.64
CA HIS A 37 -4.53 23.92 3.30
C HIS A 37 -5.77 23.14 2.88
N TYR A 38 -6.71 22.82 3.78
CA TYR A 38 -7.87 22.00 3.43
C TYR A 38 -8.82 22.77 2.50
N GLY A 39 -9.53 23.75 2.99
CA GLY A 39 -10.54 24.48 2.21
C GLY A 39 -11.01 25.77 2.85
N VAL A 40 -12.04 26.33 2.23
CA VAL A 40 -12.78 27.52 2.68
C VAL A 40 -14.24 27.15 2.68
N TRP A 41 -15.01 27.61 3.65
CA TRP A 41 -16.45 27.42 3.68
C TRP A 41 -17.11 28.16 2.51
N SER A 42 -18.08 27.52 1.87
CA SER A 42 -18.90 28.10 0.83
C SER A 42 -19.75 29.26 1.36
N SER A 43 -20.12 30.19 0.47
CA SER A 43 -21.13 31.23 0.77
C SER A 43 -22.53 30.65 1.05
N TYR A 44 -22.76 29.38 0.72
CA TYR A 44 -24.00 28.65 1.01
C TYR A 44 -23.97 27.93 2.35
N CYS A 45 -22.92 28.08 3.15
CA CYS A 45 -22.86 27.52 4.49
C CYS A 45 -24.00 28.06 5.36
N PRO A 46 -24.83 27.20 5.99
CA PRO A 46 -25.95 27.66 6.84
C PRO A 46 -25.51 28.55 8.00
N ASP A 47 -24.30 28.36 8.49
CA ASP A 47 -23.69 29.22 9.48
C ASP A 47 -23.00 30.41 8.80
N SER A 48 -23.66 31.54 8.76
CA SER A 48 -23.17 32.74 8.10
C SER A 48 -21.83 33.26 8.66
N SER A 49 -21.54 32.98 9.93
CA SER A 49 -20.25 33.36 10.54
C SER A 49 -19.05 32.60 9.98
N LYS A 50 -19.28 31.47 9.34
CA LYS A 50 -18.25 30.63 8.71
C LYS A 50 -18.08 30.94 7.22
N CYS A 51 -19.07 31.54 6.56
CA CYS A 51 -19.04 31.77 5.14
C CYS A 51 -17.75 32.49 4.70
N ASN A 52 -17.08 31.91 3.69
CA ASN A 52 -15.78 32.39 3.14
C ASN A 52 -14.60 32.30 4.13
N GLU A 53 -14.81 31.82 5.35
CA GLU A 53 -13.73 31.57 6.30
C GLU A 53 -13.03 30.23 6.03
N ARG A 54 -11.79 30.11 6.48
CA ARG A 54 -11.08 28.84 6.37
C ARG A 54 -11.73 27.77 7.24
N VAL A 55 -11.83 26.55 6.69
CA VAL A 55 -12.20 25.39 7.49
C VAL A 55 -11.08 25.10 8.47
N LYS A 56 -11.36 25.24 9.77
CA LYS A 56 -10.40 25.02 10.86
C LYS A 56 -10.71 23.70 11.58
N PHE A 57 -9.63 23.02 11.95
CA PHE A 57 -9.73 21.83 12.75
C PHE A 57 -8.71 21.87 13.90
N PRO A 58 -9.07 22.52 15.02
CA PRO A 58 -8.12 22.80 16.10
C PRO A 58 -7.62 21.51 16.78
N PRO A 59 -6.47 21.57 17.50
CA PRO A 59 -5.88 20.41 18.18
C PRO A 59 -6.85 19.68 19.10
N SER A 60 -7.75 20.41 19.78
CA SER A 60 -8.80 19.83 20.64
C SER A 60 -9.76 18.91 19.85
N MET A 61 -10.11 19.28 18.62
CA MET A 61 -10.94 18.44 17.75
C MET A 61 -10.17 17.22 17.24
N ILE A 62 -8.87 17.35 16.94
CA ILE A 62 -8.03 16.18 16.59
C ILE A 62 -8.01 15.20 17.77
N LYS A 63 -7.79 15.70 18.99
CA LYS A 63 -7.82 14.85 20.20
C LYS A 63 -9.17 14.16 20.35
N LYS A 64 -10.27 14.92 20.27
CA LYS A 64 -11.64 14.39 20.44
C LYS A 64 -12.01 13.35 19.38
N ASN A 65 -11.72 13.62 18.10
CA ASN A 65 -12.25 12.84 16.99
C ASN A 65 -11.31 11.72 16.53
N PHE A 66 -10.00 11.80 16.85
CA PHE A 66 -9.03 10.82 16.41
C PHE A 66 -8.23 10.20 17.56
N VAL A 67 -7.54 11.00 18.40
CA VAL A 67 -6.64 10.48 19.43
C VAL A 67 -7.40 9.68 20.50
N ASN A 68 -8.53 10.18 20.93
CA ASN A 68 -9.36 9.57 21.99
C ASN A 68 -10.32 8.49 21.49
N LYS A 69 -10.27 8.15 20.20
CA LYS A 69 -11.07 7.07 19.63
C LYS A 69 -10.19 5.87 19.29
N PRO A 70 -10.59 4.63 19.64
CA PRO A 70 -9.90 3.43 19.21
C PRO A 70 -9.97 3.34 17.68
N ASP A 71 -9.11 2.49 17.08
CA ASP A 71 -9.10 2.18 15.65
C ASP A 71 -8.92 3.37 14.67
N ARG A 72 -8.50 4.50 15.18
CA ARG A 72 -8.07 5.65 14.38
C ARG A 72 -6.55 5.61 14.16
N PHE A 73 -6.17 5.88 12.95
CA PHE A 73 -4.77 5.90 12.51
C PHE A 73 -4.47 7.18 11.75
N VAL A 74 -3.22 7.56 11.72
CA VAL A 74 -2.73 8.67 10.92
C VAL A 74 -1.51 8.26 10.10
N ALA A 75 -1.58 8.55 8.81
CA ALA A 75 -0.43 8.53 7.92
C ALA A 75 0.04 9.98 7.72
N MET A 76 1.33 10.19 7.85
CA MET A 76 1.99 11.49 7.74
C MET A 76 3.14 11.41 6.75
N VAL A 77 3.38 12.47 6.00
CA VAL A 77 4.53 12.60 5.12
C VAL A 77 5.28 13.89 5.40
N TYR A 78 6.59 13.75 5.56
CA TYR A 78 7.50 14.84 5.89
C TYR A 78 8.49 15.10 4.76
N PHE A 79 8.82 16.36 4.56
CA PHE A 79 9.91 16.83 3.74
C PHE A 79 10.78 17.78 4.56
N GLU A 80 12.08 17.53 4.66
CA GLU A 80 13.00 18.31 5.50
C GLU A 80 12.47 18.56 6.92
N SER A 81 11.95 17.47 7.55
CA SER A 81 11.33 17.48 8.89
C SER A 81 10.02 18.26 9.02
N ASN A 82 9.52 18.88 7.94
CA ASN A 82 8.24 19.59 7.93
C ASN A 82 7.12 18.66 7.49
N LEU A 83 6.00 18.65 8.18
CA LEU A 83 4.80 17.92 7.79
C LEU A 83 4.19 18.56 6.54
N ILE A 84 4.16 17.84 5.43
CA ILE A 84 3.63 18.32 4.15
C ILE A 84 2.35 17.63 3.70
N GLY A 85 1.96 16.56 4.36
CA GLY A 85 0.70 15.86 4.12
C GLY A 85 0.36 14.88 5.24
N HIS A 86 -0.93 14.68 5.45
CA HIS A 86 -1.44 13.63 6.33
C HIS A 86 -2.75 13.05 5.80
N ALA A 87 -3.05 11.83 6.24
CA ALA A 87 -4.37 11.21 6.11
C ALA A 87 -4.76 10.57 7.44
N PHE A 88 -5.92 10.97 8.00
CA PHE A 88 -6.56 10.23 9.09
C PHE A 88 -7.44 9.14 8.49
N TYR A 89 -7.39 7.95 9.05
CA TYR A 89 -8.15 6.82 8.53
C TYR A 89 -8.58 5.84 9.62
N ILE A 90 -9.56 5.04 9.26
CA ILE A 90 -10.05 3.90 10.05
C ILE A 90 -9.72 2.63 9.30
N LYS A 91 -9.34 1.59 10.04
CA LYS A 91 -9.24 0.23 9.54
C LYS A 91 -10.18 -0.66 10.36
N ARG A 92 -11.25 -1.12 9.75
CA ARG A 92 -12.24 -2.00 10.40
C ARG A 92 -12.12 -3.43 9.89
N LYS A 93 -12.10 -4.36 10.84
CA LYS A 93 -12.26 -5.80 10.55
C LYS A 93 -13.75 -6.11 10.47
N GLY A 94 -14.19 -6.69 9.35
CA GLY A 94 -15.48 -7.33 9.30
C GLY A 94 -15.41 -8.70 9.95
N GLU A 95 -16.41 -9.10 10.75
CA GLU A 95 -16.44 -10.42 11.42
C GLU A 95 -16.38 -11.60 10.44
N LYS A 96 -16.87 -11.41 9.21
CA LYS A 96 -16.88 -12.41 8.12
C LYS A 96 -16.32 -11.89 6.80
N THR A 97 -15.74 -10.70 6.78
CA THR A 97 -15.24 -10.04 5.56
C THR A 97 -13.87 -9.44 5.78
N LYS A 98 -13.10 -9.31 4.72
CA LYS A 98 -11.82 -8.59 4.74
C LYS A 98 -12.01 -7.14 5.15
N ASP A 99 -10.98 -6.54 5.73
CA ASP A 99 -10.98 -5.18 6.24
C ASP A 99 -11.47 -4.14 5.22
N ILE A 100 -12.08 -3.08 5.71
CA ILE A 100 -12.32 -1.85 4.93
C ILE A 100 -11.41 -0.77 5.51
N ILE A 101 -10.76 -0.02 4.63
CA ILE A 101 -10.03 1.19 5.00
C ILE A 101 -10.85 2.39 4.55
N TRP A 102 -11.14 3.26 5.51
CA TRP A 102 -11.89 4.49 5.30
C TRP A 102 -11.05 5.71 5.63
N ILE A 103 -10.89 6.59 4.64
CA ILE A 103 -10.13 7.82 4.80
C ILE A 103 -11.06 8.93 5.29
N LEU A 104 -10.77 9.43 6.49
CA LEU A 104 -11.54 10.50 7.12
C LEU A 104 -11.08 11.88 6.68
N GLN A 105 -9.78 12.06 6.51
CA GLN A 105 -9.18 13.30 6.02
C GLN A 105 -7.97 12.97 5.15
N LEU A 106 -7.79 13.74 4.08
CA LEU A 106 -6.57 13.73 3.27
C LEU A 106 -6.18 15.18 2.95
N VAL A 107 -5.04 15.61 3.47
CA VAL A 107 -4.52 16.95 3.26
C VAL A 107 -3.10 16.89 2.73
N VAL A 108 -2.82 17.71 1.70
CA VAL A 108 -1.47 17.94 1.20
C VAL A 108 -1.28 19.46 1.11
N ALA A 109 -0.17 19.96 1.63
CA ALA A 109 0.19 21.38 1.58
C ALA A 109 0.17 21.89 0.13
N LYS A 110 -0.44 23.05 -0.08
CA LYS A 110 -0.75 23.58 -1.44
C LYS A 110 0.48 23.63 -2.35
N GLN A 111 1.64 24.04 -1.82
CA GLN A 111 2.88 24.14 -2.58
C GLN A 111 3.45 22.82 -3.04
N PHE A 112 3.08 21.71 -2.40
CA PHE A 112 3.52 20.35 -2.73
C PHE A 112 2.51 19.54 -3.54
N ARG A 113 1.34 20.11 -3.86
CA ARG A 113 0.33 19.43 -4.70
C ARG A 113 0.84 19.24 -6.12
N GLY A 114 0.34 18.21 -6.78
CA GLY A 114 0.78 17.86 -8.14
C GLY A 114 2.02 16.96 -8.21
N ASN A 115 2.66 16.65 -7.07
CA ASN A 115 3.84 15.76 -6.98
C ASN A 115 3.48 14.30 -6.62
N GLY A 116 2.21 13.90 -6.75
CA GLY A 116 1.77 12.53 -6.44
C GLY A 116 1.69 12.19 -4.94
N ILE A 117 1.96 13.15 -4.04
CA ILE A 117 2.03 12.91 -2.59
C ILE A 117 0.74 12.30 -2.04
N GLY A 118 -0.43 12.80 -2.45
CA GLY A 118 -1.71 12.24 -2.00
C GLY A 118 -1.87 10.76 -2.34
N SER A 119 -1.52 10.35 -3.57
CA SER A 119 -1.56 8.96 -3.99
C SER A 119 -0.55 8.09 -3.22
N LYS A 120 0.67 8.60 -3.02
CA LYS A 120 1.72 7.91 -2.27
C LYS A 120 1.34 7.75 -0.80
N LEU A 121 0.77 8.81 -0.20
CA LEU A 121 0.31 8.78 1.18
C LEU A 121 -0.81 7.74 1.38
N LEU A 122 -1.82 7.70 0.48
CA LEU A 122 -2.86 6.69 0.50
C LEU A 122 -2.28 5.29 0.31
N HIS A 123 -1.34 5.12 -0.63
CA HIS A 123 -0.68 3.84 -0.84
C HIS A 123 0.10 3.37 0.39
N SER A 124 0.73 4.27 1.15
CA SER A 124 1.44 3.93 2.39
C SER A 124 0.52 3.38 3.48
N ILE A 125 -0.79 3.65 3.40
CA ILE A 125 -1.78 3.16 4.36
C ILE A 125 -2.10 1.69 4.16
N TRP A 126 -2.35 1.28 2.91
CA TRP A 126 -2.77 -0.09 2.62
C TRP A 126 -1.71 -0.95 1.94
N GLY A 127 -0.73 -0.34 1.21
CA GLY A 127 0.35 -1.07 0.56
C GLY A 127 -0.17 -2.25 -0.26
N LEU A 128 0.30 -3.44 0.09
CA LEU A 128 -0.14 -4.72 -0.48
C LEU A 128 -1.27 -5.38 0.34
N SER A 129 -2.06 -4.60 1.07
CA SER A 129 -3.14 -5.14 1.90
C SER A 129 -4.22 -5.84 1.06
N ASP A 130 -4.80 -6.86 1.64
CA ASP A 130 -5.92 -7.63 1.08
C ASP A 130 -7.29 -7.10 1.53
N CYS A 131 -7.37 -5.83 1.89
CA CYS A 131 -8.62 -5.19 2.30
C CYS A 131 -9.71 -5.39 1.25
N TYR A 132 -10.95 -5.54 1.71
CA TYR A 132 -12.11 -5.68 0.82
C TYR A 132 -12.34 -4.44 -0.04
N ALA A 133 -12.22 -3.26 0.58
CA ALA A 133 -12.46 -1.98 -0.08
C ALA A 133 -11.67 -0.84 0.56
N TRP A 134 -11.45 0.20 -0.22
CA TRP A 134 -10.84 1.47 0.19
C TRP A 134 -11.77 2.59 -0.22
N GLY A 135 -12.10 3.47 0.71
CA GLY A 135 -13.07 4.52 0.43
C GLY A 135 -12.86 5.83 1.17
N LEU A 136 -13.56 6.85 0.70
CA LEU A 136 -13.59 8.19 1.26
C LEU A 136 -14.78 8.98 0.76
N PHE A 137 -15.15 10.06 1.49
CA PHE A 137 -15.94 11.16 0.95
C PHE A 137 -15.05 12.28 0.43
N THR A 138 -15.45 12.93 -0.62
CA THR A 138 -14.76 14.12 -1.10
C THR A 138 -15.55 14.93 -2.11
N SER A 139 -15.48 16.23 -2.01
CA SER A 139 -15.86 17.16 -3.08
C SER A 139 -14.70 17.47 -4.05
N ASN A 140 -13.52 16.88 -3.83
CA ASN A 140 -12.34 17.15 -4.65
C ASN A 140 -12.03 16.02 -5.64
N PRO A 141 -12.21 16.21 -6.96
CA PRO A 141 -11.95 15.18 -7.97
C PRO A 141 -10.49 14.69 -7.98
N MET A 142 -9.55 15.51 -7.51
CA MET A 142 -8.15 15.10 -7.41
C MET A 142 -7.92 14.09 -6.29
N THR A 143 -8.76 14.09 -5.25
CA THR A 143 -8.74 13.08 -4.19
C THR A 143 -9.24 11.73 -4.71
N ILE A 144 -10.32 11.73 -5.51
CA ILE A 144 -10.78 10.52 -6.21
C ILE A 144 -9.66 9.95 -7.10
N LYS A 145 -9.00 10.82 -7.86
CA LYS A 145 -7.87 10.41 -8.68
C LYS A 145 -6.71 9.85 -7.85
N ALA A 146 -6.45 10.41 -6.68
CA ALA A 146 -5.43 9.89 -5.76
C ALA A 146 -5.80 8.49 -5.25
N LEU A 147 -7.07 8.26 -4.89
CA LEU A 147 -7.58 6.94 -4.53
C LEU A 147 -7.47 5.93 -5.69
N GLU A 148 -7.95 6.30 -6.88
CA GLU A 148 -7.86 5.45 -8.07
C GLU A 148 -6.41 5.05 -8.38
N ARG A 149 -5.49 5.99 -8.29
CA ARG A 149 -4.05 5.73 -8.48
C ARG A 149 -3.48 4.83 -7.39
N ALA A 150 -3.77 5.14 -6.13
CA ALA A 150 -3.24 4.40 -5.00
C ALA A 150 -3.73 2.94 -4.97
N THR A 151 -4.91 2.65 -5.51
CA THR A 151 -5.48 1.31 -5.57
C THR A 151 -5.34 0.65 -6.95
N MET A 152 -4.88 1.39 -7.95
CA MET A 152 -4.86 0.96 -9.36
C MET A 152 -6.25 0.52 -9.87
N ARG A 153 -7.33 1.06 -9.32
CA ARG A 153 -8.71 0.70 -9.62
C ARG A 153 -9.54 1.95 -9.89
N LYS A 154 -10.64 1.78 -10.60
CA LYS A 154 -11.55 2.89 -10.86
C LYS A 154 -12.64 2.97 -9.81
N VAL A 155 -12.97 4.20 -9.43
CA VAL A 155 -14.21 4.49 -8.73
C VAL A 155 -15.35 4.36 -9.75
N ASP A 156 -16.23 3.38 -9.56
CA ASP A 156 -17.36 3.11 -10.42
C ASP A 156 -18.66 3.13 -9.60
N PRO A 157 -19.55 4.12 -9.83
CA PRO A 157 -20.81 4.22 -9.11
C PRO A 157 -21.68 2.98 -9.25
N ASN A 158 -21.65 2.29 -10.39
CA ASN A 158 -22.43 1.07 -10.59
C ASN A 158 -21.92 -0.08 -9.71
N THR A 159 -20.61 -0.19 -9.57
CA THR A 159 -20.00 -1.18 -8.67
C THR A 159 -20.29 -0.83 -7.20
N ILE A 160 -20.25 0.45 -6.84
CA ILE A 160 -20.60 0.92 -5.49
C ILE A 160 -22.05 0.56 -5.20
N ASN A 161 -23.00 0.87 -6.11
CA ASN A 161 -24.42 0.55 -5.95
C ASN A 161 -24.65 -0.94 -5.70
N LYS A 162 -24.02 -1.81 -6.50
CA LYS A 162 -24.15 -3.27 -6.35
C LYS A 162 -23.61 -3.81 -5.02
N LYS A 163 -22.72 -3.07 -4.38
CA LYS A 163 -22.04 -3.47 -3.13
C LYS A 163 -22.48 -2.62 -1.92
N LEU A 164 -23.46 -1.74 -2.11
CA LEU A 164 -23.86 -0.76 -1.11
C LEU A 164 -24.36 -1.43 0.19
N ASP A 165 -25.18 -2.47 0.10
CA ASP A 165 -25.70 -3.16 1.28
C ASP A 165 -24.58 -3.82 2.10
N LYS A 166 -23.59 -4.40 1.41
CA LYS A 166 -22.41 -4.96 2.07
C LYS A 166 -21.55 -3.85 2.71
N LEU A 167 -21.40 -2.70 2.04
CA LEU A 167 -20.75 -1.54 2.62
C LEU A 167 -21.52 -1.03 3.83
N LYS A 168 -22.85 -0.95 3.77
CA LYS A 168 -23.70 -0.55 4.89
C LYS A 168 -23.48 -1.47 6.11
N SER A 169 -23.51 -2.78 5.91
CA SER A 169 -23.37 -3.76 6.99
C SER A 169 -22.01 -3.70 7.72
N VAL A 170 -20.96 -3.31 7.02
CA VAL A 170 -19.60 -3.14 7.59
C VAL A 170 -19.37 -1.71 8.06
N ALA A 171 -20.03 -0.77 7.40
CA ALA A 171 -19.84 0.65 7.61
C ALA A 171 -20.68 1.21 8.76
N TYR A 172 -21.70 0.48 9.23
CA TYR A 172 -22.54 0.94 10.34
C TYR A 172 -21.74 1.37 11.57
N ASP A 173 -20.60 0.72 11.77
CA ASP A 173 -19.66 1.08 12.82
C ASP A 173 -18.62 2.14 12.41
N ILE A 174 -18.43 2.38 11.10
CA ILE A 174 -17.42 3.33 10.60
C ILE A 174 -17.95 4.75 10.60
N PHE A 175 -19.25 4.86 10.40
CA PHE A 175 -19.93 6.14 10.32
C PHE A 175 -20.72 6.31 11.60
N ASP A 176 -20.26 7.20 12.46
CA ASP A 176 -20.95 7.55 13.72
C ASP A 176 -22.42 7.99 13.47
N ASP A 177 -22.77 8.26 12.22
CA ASP A 177 -24.12 8.56 11.73
C ASP A 177 -24.31 7.90 10.36
N SER A 178 -25.20 6.90 10.29
CA SER A 178 -25.49 6.16 9.05
C SER A 178 -26.51 6.85 8.15
N SER A 179 -27.11 7.94 8.61
CA SER A 179 -28.21 8.65 7.90
C SER A 179 -27.82 9.12 6.51
N TRP A 180 -26.54 9.43 6.27
CA TRP A 180 -26.06 9.85 4.97
C TRP A 180 -26.03 8.73 3.92
N ILE A 181 -25.93 7.44 4.32
CA ILE A 181 -26.01 6.32 3.36
C ILE A 181 -27.40 6.24 2.74
N ASP A 182 -28.43 6.57 3.51
CA ASP A 182 -29.80 6.56 3.02
C ASP A 182 -30.06 7.69 2.02
N ASN A 183 -29.23 8.74 2.06
CA ASN A 183 -29.24 9.85 1.10
C ASN A 183 -28.30 9.62 -0.10
N TYR A 184 -27.73 8.42 -0.26
CA TYR A 184 -26.87 8.10 -1.39
C TYR A 184 -27.67 8.05 -2.70
N SER A 185 -27.25 8.86 -3.65
CA SER A 185 -27.80 8.86 -5.01
C SER A 185 -26.69 9.03 -6.04
N CYS A 186 -26.57 8.06 -6.93
CA CYS A 186 -25.70 8.14 -8.10
C CYS A 186 -24.21 8.51 -7.80
N GLY A 187 -23.66 8.00 -6.71
CA GLY A 187 -22.28 8.27 -6.31
C GLY A 187 -22.10 9.50 -5.42
N MET A 188 -23.19 10.20 -5.08
CA MET A 188 -23.16 11.40 -4.26
C MET A 188 -23.94 11.20 -2.97
N VAL A 189 -23.50 11.90 -1.92
CA VAL A 189 -24.13 11.89 -0.59
C VAL A 189 -24.23 13.32 -0.09
N ASN A 190 -25.37 13.67 0.49
CA ASN A 190 -25.50 14.93 1.22
C ASN A 190 -24.81 14.76 2.60
N THR A 191 -23.62 15.32 2.73
CA THR A 191 -22.85 15.31 3.97
C THR A 191 -23.02 16.60 4.78
N GLU A 192 -23.78 17.55 4.24
CA GLU A 192 -23.93 18.90 4.80
C GLU A 192 -22.58 19.64 5.00
N PHE A 193 -21.55 19.21 4.26
CA PHE A 193 -20.23 19.79 4.31
C PHE A 193 -20.05 20.84 3.21
N TYR A 194 -20.40 22.06 3.52
CA TYR A 194 -20.45 23.19 2.58
C TYR A 194 -19.05 23.80 2.36
N VAL A 195 -18.21 23.14 1.60
CA VAL A 195 -16.90 23.67 1.18
C VAL A 195 -16.97 24.34 -0.19
N ASP A 196 -16.25 25.45 -0.36
CA ASP A 196 -16.24 26.23 -1.61
C ASP A 196 -15.83 25.38 -2.82
N HIS A 197 -16.74 25.28 -3.77
CA HIS A 197 -16.62 24.56 -5.04
C HIS A 197 -16.23 25.48 -6.24
N LYS A 198 -15.80 26.72 -5.99
CA LYS A 198 -15.58 27.77 -7.02
C LYS A 198 -14.82 27.31 -8.28
N ASP A 199 -13.87 26.41 -8.13
CA ASP A 199 -13.10 25.87 -9.27
C ASP A 199 -13.46 24.41 -9.62
N LEU A 200 -14.50 23.86 -9.01
CA LEU A 200 -14.81 22.42 -9.10
C LEU A 200 -15.06 21.99 -10.54
N ASN A 201 -15.96 22.68 -11.25
CA ASN A 201 -16.31 22.35 -12.64
C ASN A 201 -15.09 22.40 -13.58
N LYS A 202 -14.18 23.34 -13.37
CA LYS A 202 -12.91 23.42 -14.12
C LYS A 202 -12.01 22.22 -13.82
N ARG A 203 -11.93 21.80 -12.57
CA ARG A 203 -11.16 20.63 -12.14
C ARG A 203 -11.76 19.34 -12.67
N ILE A 204 -13.08 19.19 -12.62
CA ILE A 204 -13.81 18.04 -13.19
C ILE A 204 -13.51 17.92 -14.69
N LYS A 205 -13.73 19.00 -15.47
CA LYS A 205 -13.47 19.01 -16.91
C LYS A 205 -12.04 18.62 -17.25
N LYS A 206 -11.04 19.12 -16.50
CA LYS A 206 -9.63 18.78 -16.68
C LYS A 206 -9.33 17.31 -16.35
N THR A 207 -9.97 16.79 -15.32
CA THR A 207 -9.77 15.39 -14.87
C THR A 207 -10.49 14.43 -15.81
N TYR A 208 -11.69 14.79 -16.26
CA TYR A 208 -12.50 14.02 -17.20
C TYR A 208 -11.82 13.85 -18.57
N LYS A 209 -11.26 14.93 -19.13
CA LYS A 209 -10.51 14.88 -20.41
C LYS A 209 -9.35 13.88 -20.40
N ARG A 210 -8.84 13.50 -19.22
CA ARG A 210 -7.79 12.51 -19.05
C ARG A 210 -8.31 11.07 -18.87
N GLY A 211 -9.63 10.84 -19.06
CA GLY A 211 -10.25 9.51 -18.94
C GLY A 211 -10.17 8.85 -17.56
N THR A 212 -9.81 9.62 -16.52
CA THR A 212 -9.53 9.09 -15.18
C THR A 212 -10.64 9.34 -14.17
N PHE A 213 -11.76 9.94 -14.57
CA PHE A 213 -12.84 10.32 -13.68
C PHE A 213 -14.18 9.82 -14.22
N LEU A 214 -14.85 8.93 -13.46
CA LEU A 214 -16.10 8.29 -13.87
C LEU A 214 -17.36 8.99 -13.34
N LEU A 215 -17.23 9.89 -12.36
CA LEU A 215 -18.35 10.61 -11.78
C LEU A 215 -18.64 11.85 -12.64
N ASN A 216 -19.62 11.75 -13.51
CA ASN A 216 -19.91 12.71 -14.59
C ASN A 216 -21.09 13.66 -14.26
N ARG A 217 -21.23 14.09 -13.01
CA ARG A 217 -22.30 14.99 -12.59
C ARG A 217 -21.78 16.18 -11.84
N GLU A 218 -22.48 17.32 -11.96
CA GLU A 218 -22.27 18.47 -11.09
C GLU A 218 -22.56 18.05 -9.65
N LEU A 219 -21.69 18.47 -8.75
CA LEU A 219 -21.83 18.22 -7.33
C LEU A 219 -22.61 19.36 -6.71
N PRO A 220 -23.81 19.15 -6.14
CA PRO A 220 -24.54 20.18 -5.44
C PRO A 220 -23.79 20.66 -4.20
N GLU A 221 -24.12 21.89 -3.74
CA GLU A 221 -23.58 22.39 -2.49
C GLU A 221 -23.99 21.49 -1.31
N GLY A 222 -23.08 21.29 -0.37
CA GLY A 222 -23.26 20.37 0.75
C GLY A 222 -23.11 18.89 0.44
N TYR A 223 -22.89 18.53 -0.84
CA TYR A 223 -22.71 17.14 -1.26
C TYR A 223 -21.23 16.80 -1.45
N GLU A 224 -20.94 15.52 -1.26
CA GLU A 224 -19.66 14.91 -1.58
C GLU A 224 -19.85 13.63 -2.39
N TRP A 225 -18.85 13.26 -3.17
CA TRP A 225 -18.83 11.94 -3.81
C TRP A 225 -18.44 10.87 -2.79
N LEU A 226 -19.23 9.79 -2.77
CA LEU A 226 -18.83 8.55 -2.13
C LEU A 226 -17.92 7.78 -3.09
N ALA A 227 -16.65 7.79 -2.83
CA ALA A 227 -15.66 7.13 -3.65
C ALA A 227 -15.17 5.84 -2.98
N PHE A 228 -15.42 4.70 -3.64
CA PHE A 228 -14.90 3.39 -3.27
C PHE A 228 -14.21 2.70 -4.43
N THR A 229 -13.13 2.01 -4.12
CA THR A 229 -12.52 0.99 -4.96
C THR A 229 -12.54 -0.34 -4.20
N PHE A 230 -12.71 -1.44 -4.92
CA PHE A 230 -12.85 -2.78 -4.33
C PHE A 230 -11.72 -3.68 -4.78
N ASN A 231 -11.24 -4.54 -3.91
CA ASN A 231 -10.17 -5.47 -4.23
C ASN A 231 -10.55 -6.43 -5.37
N SER A 232 -11.84 -6.78 -5.46
CA SER A 232 -12.40 -7.61 -6.54
C SER A 232 -12.45 -6.92 -7.91
N GLN A 233 -12.22 -5.61 -8.01
CA GLN A 233 -12.13 -4.93 -9.30
C GLN A 233 -10.80 -5.25 -9.98
N PRO A 234 -10.78 -5.48 -11.30
CA PRO A 234 -9.54 -5.63 -12.04
C PRO A 234 -8.72 -4.34 -11.96
N PRO A 235 -7.40 -4.42 -11.71
CA PRO A 235 -6.55 -3.24 -11.78
C PRO A 235 -6.44 -2.72 -13.20
N ARG A 236 -6.33 -1.43 -13.35
CA ARG A 236 -6.04 -0.78 -14.62
C ARG A 236 -4.54 -0.83 -14.88
N ILE A 237 -4.19 -1.45 -15.99
CA ILE A 237 -2.80 -1.56 -16.47
C ILE A 237 -2.58 -0.67 -17.71
N ASP A 238 -3.65 -0.08 -18.22
CA ASP A 238 -3.70 0.57 -19.54
C ASP A 238 -3.14 1.99 -19.57
N ASP A 239 -2.67 2.53 -18.46
CA ASP A 239 -2.04 3.84 -18.40
C ASP A 239 -0.59 3.73 -17.93
N THR A 240 0.32 3.59 -18.90
CA THR A 240 1.77 3.53 -18.65
C THR A 240 2.27 4.75 -17.89
N GLN A 241 1.69 5.93 -18.09
CA GLN A 241 2.04 7.13 -17.31
C GLN A 241 1.57 7.04 -15.85
N GLN A 242 0.48 6.32 -15.58
CA GLN A 242 0.07 6.02 -14.20
C GLN A 242 1.00 4.98 -13.58
N LEU A 243 1.41 3.98 -14.33
CA LEU A 243 2.39 3.01 -13.89
C LEU A 243 3.72 3.71 -13.56
N ASP A 244 4.22 4.57 -14.43
CA ASP A 244 5.45 5.34 -14.18
C ASP A 244 5.39 6.19 -12.92
N ALA A 245 4.24 6.77 -12.58
CA ALA A 245 4.06 7.52 -11.34
C ALA A 245 4.06 6.61 -10.09
N TYR A 246 3.64 5.36 -10.23
CA TYR A 246 3.76 4.32 -9.20
C TYR A 246 5.19 3.80 -9.09
N LEU A 247 5.87 3.72 -10.23
CA LEU A 247 7.23 3.24 -10.35
C LEU A 247 8.26 4.17 -9.68
N GLU A 248 7.85 5.38 -9.28
CA GLU A 248 8.67 6.35 -8.53
C GLU A 248 8.55 6.23 -6.99
N TYR A 249 7.97 5.14 -6.46
CA TYR A 249 7.98 4.92 -5.01
C TYR A 249 9.42 4.80 -4.52
N SER A 250 9.75 5.61 -3.51
CA SER A 250 11.01 5.45 -2.81
C SER A 250 11.08 4.05 -2.16
N ASN A 251 12.27 3.51 -2.04
CA ASN A 251 12.52 2.25 -1.33
C ASN A 251 11.89 2.23 0.07
N ASP A 252 11.73 3.40 0.68
CA ASP A 252 11.15 3.55 2.03
C ASP A 252 9.67 3.21 2.08
N ILE A 253 8.88 3.54 1.04
CA ILE A 253 7.46 3.17 0.99
C ILE A 253 7.32 1.66 0.86
N ILE A 254 8.15 1.04 0.02
CA ILE A 254 8.18 -0.41 -0.14
C ILE A 254 8.58 -1.06 1.17
N GLN A 255 9.62 -0.55 1.83
CA GLN A 255 10.07 -1.02 3.14
C GLN A 255 8.97 -0.91 4.19
N GLN A 256 8.27 0.23 4.26
CA GLN A 256 7.16 0.42 5.19
C GLN A 256 5.99 -0.51 4.89
N ALA A 257 5.63 -0.70 3.63
CA ALA A 257 4.57 -1.63 3.23
C ALA A 257 4.88 -3.06 3.71
N TYR A 258 6.09 -3.54 3.49
CA TYR A 258 6.52 -4.86 3.98
C TYR A 258 6.59 -4.94 5.51
N SER A 259 6.97 -3.84 6.18
CA SER A 259 6.99 -3.78 7.66
C SER A 259 5.60 -3.82 8.28
N MET A 260 4.58 -3.34 7.55
CA MET A 260 3.18 -3.34 7.99
C MET A 260 2.47 -4.67 7.71
N MET A 261 3.02 -5.52 6.85
CA MET A 261 2.48 -6.86 6.59
C MET A 261 2.68 -7.74 7.82
N ASN A 262 1.59 -8.28 8.37
CA ASN A 262 1.67 -9.27 9.43
C ASN A 262 2.00 -10.65 8.84
N MET A 263 3.27 -10.83 8.47
CA MET A 263 3.78 -12.03 7.81
C MET A 263 3.53 -13.32 8.59
N GLN A 264 3.36 -13.25 9.92
CA GLN A 264 3.19 -14.43 10.79
C GLN A 264 1.83 -15.10 10.63
N ASN A 265 0.82 -14.37 10.17
CA ASN A 265 -0.56 -14.88 10.09
C ASN A 265 -0.98 -15.32 8.68
N HIS A 266 -0.05 -15.32 7.73
CA HIS A 266 -0.36 -15.80 6.39
C HIS A 266 -0.27 -17.34 6.31
N LYS A 267 -1.28 -17.99 5.74
CA LYS A 267 -1.34 -19.45 5.58
C LYS A 267 -0.16 -20.01 4.78
N TRP A 268 0.37 -19.27 3.80
CA TRP A 268 1.53 -19.72 3.05
C TRP A 268 2.80 -19.88 3.90
N THR A 269 2.88 -19.30 5.10
CA THR A 269 4.01 -19.52 6.01
C THR A 269 4.03 -20.93 6.59
N SER A 270 2.90 -21.65 6.61
CA SER A 270 2.82 -23.03 7.10
C SER A 270 3.53 -24.04 6.19
N ARG A 271 3.81 -23.69 4.93
CA ARG A 271 4.43 -24.58 3.94
C ARG A 271 5.95 -24.50 3.87
N THR A 272 6.57 -23.77 4.77
CA THR A 272 8.04 -23.56 4.77
C THR A 272 8.81 -24.88 4.68
N LYS A 273 8.36 -25.90 5.39
CA LYS A 273 9.00 -27.22 5.43
C LYS A 273 8.99 -27.90 4.06
N GLU A 274 7.83 -27.95 3.42
CA GLU A 274 7.64 -28.56 2.10
C GLU A 274 8.44 -27.82 1.02
N GLU A 275 8.48 -26.49 1.10
CA GLU A 275 9.27 -25.66 0.18
C GLU A 275 10.76 -25.96 0.31
N ILE A 276 11.26 -26.06 1.54
CA ILE A 276 12.67 -26.38 1.79
C ILE A 276 12.98 -27.84 1.44
N ASP A 277 12.07 -28.79 1.67
CA ASP A 277 12.22 -30.18 1.22
C ASP A 277 12.47 -30.22 -0.28
N TYR A 278 11.63 -29.53 -1.05
CA TYR A 278 11.78 -29.46 -2.50
C TYR A 278 13.10 -28.80 -2.92
N LEU A 279 13.49 -27.70 -2.29
CA LEU A 279 14.73 -26.99 -2.62
C LEU A 279 15.96 -27.83 -2.33
N CYS A 280 15.96 -28.56 -1.19
CA CYS A 280 17.05 -29.47 -0.80
C CYS A 280 17.12 -30.70 -1.72
N GLU A 281 15.98 -31.24 -2.12
CA GLU A 281 15.95 -32.38 -3.06
C GLU A 281 16.57 -32.02 -4.42
N LYS A 282 16.27 -30.82 -4.91
CA LYS A 282 16.59 -30.45 -6.30
C LYS A 282 17.84 -29.59 -6.48
N TYR A 283 18.14 -28.71 -5.52
CA TYR A 283 19.09 -27.63 -5.78
C TYR A 283 20.10 -27.37 -4.67
N ILE A 284 19.75 -27.55 -3.39
CA ILE A 284 20.59 -27.16 -2.26
C ILE A 284 21.21 -28.41 -1.63
N LYS A 285 22.53 -28.46 -1.58
CA LYS A 285 23.27 -29.56 -0.98
C LYS A 285 23.61 -29.24 0.49
N LYS A 286 23.86 -30.27 1.28
CA LYS A 286 24.14 -30.14 2.71
C LYS A 286 25.34 -29.24 3.04
N ASN A 287 26.34 -29.20 2.16
CA ASN A 287 27.56 -28.42 2.37
C ASN A 287 27.51 -27.02 1.70
N ASP A 288 26.41 -26.67 1.04
CA ASP A 288 26.28 -25.37 0.39
C ASP A 288 26.15 -24.27 1.44
N SER A 289 26.76 -23.12 1.16
CA SER A 289 26.48 -21.87 1.83
C SER A 289 25.35 -21.15 1.13
N VAL A 290 24.29 -20.78 1.87
CA VAL A 290 23.06 -20.22 1.29
C VAL A 290 22.85 -18.80 1.78
N ILE A 291 22.41 -17.91 0.87
CA ILE A 291 21.86 -16.59 1.20
C ILE A 291 20.38 -16.51 0.82
N ASP A 292 19.55 -16.17 1.78
CA ASP A 292 18.11 -15.94 1.60
C ASP A 292 17.89 -14.43 1.46
N VAL A 293 17.67 -13.99 0.22
CA VAL A 293 17.52 -12.57 -0.14
C VAL A 293 16.06 -12.18 -0.05
N GLY A 294 15.76 -11.15 0.76
CA GLY A 294 14.39 -10.78 1.11
C GLY A 294 13.78 -11.81 2.07
N CYS A 295 14.55 -12.22 3.06
CA CYS A 295 14.18 -13.34 3.96
C CYS A 295 12.94 -13.05 4.84
N GLY A 296 12.48 -11.80 4.92
CA GLY A 296 11.37 -11.40 5.77
C GLY A 296 11.60 -11.78 7.23
N ILE A 297 10.63 -12.50 7.82
CA ILE A 297 10.72 -13.01 9.20
C ILE A 297 11.62 -14.25 9.35
N GLY A 298 12.39 -14.59 8.31
CA GLY A 298 13.44 -15.60 8.36
C GLY A 298 12.98 -17.06 8.26
N ARG A 299 11.76 -17.35 7.85
CA ARG A 299 11.20 -18.71 7.87
C ARG A 299 12.03 -19.74 7.09
N HIS A 300 12.51 -19.42 5.90
CA HIS A 300 13.36 -20.32 5.10
C HIS A 300 14.77 -20.39 5.67
N THR A 301 15.35 -19.25 6.05
CA THR A 301 16.66 -19.17 6.70
C THR A 301 16.71 -20.05 7.96
N ILE A 302 15.68 -19.98 8.81
CA ILE A 302 15.57 -20.77 10.04
C ILE A 302 15.49 -22.27 9.72
N GLU A 303 14.63 -22.63 8.78
CA GLU A 303 14.42 -24.05 8.43
C GLU A 303 15.68 -24.67 7.81
N LEU A 304 16.38 -23.95 6.92
CA LEU A 304 17.65 -24.42 6.35
C LEU A 304 18.73 -24.60 7.42
N ASN A 305 18.88 -23.65 8.35
CA ASN A 305 19.84 -23.80 9.46
C ASN A 305 19.48 -24.95 10.39
N LYS A 306 18.21 -25.21 10.68
CA LYS A 306 17.76 -26.40 11.46
C LYS A 306 18.15 -27.72 10.80
N ARG A 307 18.30 -27.74 9.48
CA ARG A 307 18.77 -28.91 8.70
C ARG A 307 20.29 -28.99 8.59
N GLY A 308 21.01 -28.07 9.25
CA GLY A 308 22.47 -28.02 9.25
C GLY A 308 23.07 -27.42 7.96
N ILE A 309 22.27 -26.69 7.17
CA ILE A 309 22.75 -25.97 5.97
C ILE A 309 23.10 -24.54 6.39
N LYS A 310 24.36 -24.14 6.21
CA LYS A 310 24.86 -22.80 6.59
C LYS A 310 24.11 -21.72 5.81
N THR A 311 23.16 -21.01 6.43
CA THR A 311 22.29 -20.06 5.76
C THR A 311 22.29 -18.70 6.49
N LYS A 312 22.44 -17.62 5.74
CA LYS A 312 22.17 -16.25 6.19
C LYS A 312 20.97 -15.67 5.47
N GLY A 313 20.14 -14.89 6.17
CA GLY A 313 19.04 -14.13 5.59
C GLY A 313 19.35 -12.64 5.59
N ILE A 314 19.01 -11.95 4.51
CA ILE A 314 19.08 -10.48 4.42
C ILE A 314 17.73 -9.93 4.05
N ASP A 315 17.28 -8.91 4.77
CA ASP A 315 16.07 -8.16 4.44
C ASP A 315 16.26 -6.68 4.76
N PHE A 316 15.67 -5.81 3.97
CA PHE A 316 15.75 -4.38 4.17
C PHE A 316 14.74 -3.86 5.22
N SER A 317 13.71 -4.65 5.55
CA SER A 317 12.77 -4.35 6.64
C SER A 317 13.41 -4.67 8.00
N LYS A 318 13.71 -3.62 8.75
CA LYS A 318 14.27 -3.75 10.11
C LYS A 318 13.33 -4.50 11.06
N GLU A 319 12.03 -4.32 10.89
CA GLU A 319 10.99 -4.95 11.71
C GLU A 319 10.93 -6.46 11.47
N ASN A 320 11.00 -6.87 10.20
CA ASN A 320 11.06 -8.28 9.84
C ASN A 320 12.31 -8.94 10.40
N ILE A 321 13.47 -8.29 10.25
CA ILE A 321 14.74 -8.80 10.81
C ILE A 321 14.70 -8.90 12.34
N LYS A 322 14.15 -7.91 13.04
CA LYS A 322 13.97 -8.00 14.49
C LYS A 322 13.08 -9.21 14.87
N SER A 323 12.04 -9.49 14.10
CA SER A 323 11.18 -10.66 14.32
C SER A 323 11.93 -11.97 14.06
N ALA A 324 12.72 -12.04 12.99
CA ALA A 324 13.55 -13.19 12.66
C ALA A 324 14.61 -13.46 13.74
N GLN A 325 15.30 -12.41 14.21
CA GLN A 325 16.30 -12.50 15.27
C GLN A 325 15.73 -12.94 16.64
N LYS A 326 14.47 -12.60 16.91
CA LYS A 326 13.78 -13.10 18.10
C LYS A 326 13.42 -14.59 17.99
N ALA A 327 13.15 -15.05 16.76
CA ALA A 327 12.73 -16.42 16.51
C ALA A 327 13.89 -17.43 16.40
N TYR A 328 15.10 -16.95 16.09
CA TYR A 328 16.28 -17.79 15.89
C TYR A 328 17.57 -16.99 16.13
N ASN A 329 18.74 -17.69 15.99
CA ASN A 329 20.06 -17.07 16.18
C ASN A 329 20.22 -15.76 15.42
N PRO A 330 20.42 -14.62 16.11
CA PRO A 330 20.49 -13.30 15.50
C PRO A 330 21.62 -13.16 14.45
N GLU A 331 22.72 -13.89 14.59
CA GLU A 331 23.85 -13.85 13.65
C GLU A 331 23.53 -14.38 12.26
N CYS A 332 22.42 -15.13 12.13
CA CYS A 332 21.95 -15.60 10.84
C CYS A 332 21.24 -14.52 10.02
N PHE A 333 20.96 -13.34 10.58
CA PHE A 333 20.15 -12.32 9.93
C PHE A 333 20.85 -10.99 9.79
N ILE A 334 20.74 -10.42 8.59
CA ILE A 334 21.34 -9.16 8.19
C ILE A 334 20.24 -8.16 7.89
N SER A 335 20.23 -7.02 8.61
CA SER A 335 19.37 -5.89 8.26
C SER A 335 20.07 -5.02 7.23
N GLY A 336 19.56 -5.00 6.00
CA GLY A 336 20.17 -4.21 4.94
C GLY A 336 19.61 -4.49 3.55
N ASP A 337 19.86 -3.58 2.64
CA ASP A 337 19.52 -3.74 1.23
C ASP A 337 20.67 -4.47 0.51
N VAL A 338 20.39 -5.63 -0.07
CA VAL A 338 21.37 -6.45 -0.79
C VAL A 338 22.05 -5.69 -1.93
N ARG A 339 21.43 -4.66 -2.49
CA ARG A 339 21.98 -3.85 -3.58
C ARG A 339 23.14 -2.96 -3.12
N SER A 340 23.18 -2.60 -1.84
CA SER A 340 24.17 -1.70 -1.25
C SER A 340 24.99 -2.35 -0.13
N TYR A 341 24.53 -3.49 0.42
CA TYR A 341 25.22 -4.17 1.51
C TYR A 341 26.56 -4.76 1.04
N LYS A 342 27.61 -4.55 1.84
CA LYS A 342 28.97 -5.07 1.55
C LYS A 342 29.15 -6.44 2.21
N PHE A 343 28.95 -7.49 1.45
CA PHE A 343 29.17 -8.86 1.90
C PHE A 343 30.67 -9.17 1.98
N LYS A 344 31.07 -9.85 3.04
CA LYS A 344 32.46 -10.34 3.22
C LYS A 344 32.65 -11.75 2.65
N GLU A 345 31.56 -12.49 2.48
CA GLU A 345 31.53 -13.88 2.04
C GLU A 345 30.78 -14.00 0.72
N LYS A 346 31.06 -15.07 -0.02
CA LYS A 346 30.28 -15.50 -1.18
C LYS A 346 29.50 -16.76 -0.84
N TYR A 347 28.46 -17.02 -1.63
CA TYR A 347 27.53 -18.09 -1.38
C TYR A 347 27.44 -19.05 -2.58
N ASP A 348 27.16 -20.31 -2.31
CA ASP A 348 26.95 -21.32 -3.35
C ASP A 348 25.55 -21.24 -3.92
N VAL A 349 24.58 -20.88 -3.07
CA VAL A 349 23.18 -20.74 -3.47
C VAL A 349 22.62 -19.42 -2.92
N ALA A 350 21.92 -18.69 -3.78
CA ALA A 350 21.02 -17.61 -3.37
C ALA A 350 19.58 -18.04 -3.65
N ILE A 351 18.70 -17.82 -2.68
CA ILE A 351 17.27 -17.94 -2.86
C ILE A 351 16.63 -16.55 -2.78
N ALA A 352 15.71 -16.24 -3.67
CA ALA A 352 14.93 -15.01 -3.70
C ALA A 352 13.49 -15.38 -4.02
N LEU A 353 12.74 -15.70 -2.97
CA LEU A 353 11.42 -16.30 -3.08
C LEU A 353 10.31 -15.28 -2.75
N TYR A 354 9.11 -15.54 -3.25
CA TYR A 354 7.93 -14.69 -3.01
C TYR A 354 8.09 -13.24 -3.45
N ASP A 355 8.34 -13.08 -4.75
CA ASP A 355 8.35 -11.79 -5.44
C ASP A 355 9.41 -10.78 -4.97
N VAL A 356 10.49 -11.24 -4.36
CA VAL A 356 11.65 -10.38 -4.08
C VAL A 356 12.15 -9.73 -5.38
N ILE A 357 12.22 -10.51 -6.46
CA ILE A 357 12.40 -10.01 -7.81
C ILE A 357 11.04 -9.58 -8.35
N GLY A 358 10.88 -8.33 -8.71
CA GLY A 358 9.61 -7.73 -9.10
C GLY A 358 8.97 -6.87 -8.02
N SER A 359 9.54 -6.82 -6.81
CA SER A 359 9.10 -5.90 -5.75
C SER A 359 9.39 -4.44 -6.07
N PHE A 360 10.40 -4.20 -6.88
CA PHE A 360 10.74 -2.84 -7.28
C PHE A 360 9.94 -2.44 -8.52
N PRO A 361 9.44 -1.21 -8.52
CA PRO A 361 8.53 -0.74 -9.55
C PRO A 361 9.19 -0.51 -10.91
N ASN A 362 10.50 -0.56 -11.02
CA ASN A 362 11.18 -0.40 -12.31
C ASN A 362 12.19 -1.52 -12.59
N ASP A 363 12.36 -1.84 -13.85
CA ASP A 363 13.24 -2.92 -14.32
C ASP A 363 14.70 -2.66 -13.97
N LYS A 364 15.12 -1.39 -13.91
CA LYS A 364 16.48 -1.00 -13.55
C LYS A 364 16.83 -1.44 -12.12
N GLU A 365 15.93 -1.23 -11.18
CA GLU A 365 16.14 -1.63 -9.78
C GLU A 365 16.08 -3.15 -9.61
N ASN A 366 15.16 -3.83 -10.31
CA ASN A 366 15.12 -5.29 -10.34
C ASN A 366 16.41 -5.88 -10.98
N LEU A 367 16.92 -5.25 -12.03
CA LEU A 367 18.19 -5.64 -12.65
C LEU A 367 19.39 -5.37 -11.71
N ASN A 368 19.39 -4.26 -10.98
CA ASN A 368 20.42 -3.96 -9.98
C ASN A 368 20.44 -4.99 -8.86
N LEU A 369 19.24 -5.44 -8.43
CA LEU A 369 19.10 -6.51 -7.45
C LEU A 369 19.74 -7.81 -7.97
N LEU A 370 19.39 -8.24 -9.18
CA LEU A 370 19.97 -9.44 -9.80
C LEU A 370 21.50 -9.34 -9.95
N LYS A 371 22.01 -8.19 -10.40
CA LYS A 371 23.45 -7.94 -10.49
C LYS A 371 24.15 -8.01 -9.12
N SER A 372 23.50 -7.52 -8.08
CA SER A 372 24.04 -7.56 -6.72
C SER A 372 24.06 -8.99 -6.17
N ILE A 373 23.00 -9.77 -6.41
CA ILE A 373 22.99 -11.19 -6.06
C ILE A 373 24.09 -11.94 -6.82
N ARG A 374 24.29 -11.67 -8.13
CA ARG A 374 25.35 -12.32 -8.91
C ARG A 374 26.75 -12.05 -8.34
N LYS A 375 27.02 -10.85 -7.81
CA LYS A 375 28.32 -10.49 -7.23
C LYS A 375 28.64 -11.27 -5.96
N ILE A 376 27.64 -11.68 -5.19
CA ILE A 376 27.81 -12.41 -3.94
C ILE A 376 27.74 -13.93 -4.12
N LEU A 377 27.47 -14.41 -5.31
CA LEU A 377 27.55 -15.83 -5.63
C LEU A 377 28.96 -16.24 -6.04
N ASN A 378 29.33 -17.45 -5.69
CA ASN A 378 30.52 -18.14 -6.21
C ASN A 378 30.42 -18.30 -7.74
N ASN A 379 31.55 -18.64 -8.41
CA ASN A 379 31.58 -18.74 -9.88
C ASN A 379 30.55 -19.76 -10.44
N LYS A 380 30.33 -20.87 -9.73
CA LYS A 380 29.35 -21.90 -10.06
C LYS A 380 28.08 -21.81 -9.22
N GLY A 381 27.95 -20.71 -8.47
CA GLY A 381 26.79 -20.50 -7.60
C GLY A 381 25.50 -20.35 -8.39
N ILE A 382 24.40 -20.80 -7.80
CA ILE A 382 23.08 -20.78 -8.41
C ILE A 382 22.18 -19.78 -7.70
N LEU A 383 21.28 -19.17 -8.48
CA LEU A 383 20.21 -18.32 -7.96
C LEU A 383 18.86 -18.99 -8.24
N ILE A 384 18.09 -19.19 -7.19
CA ILE A 384 16.72 -19.74 -7.26
C ILE A 384 15.74 -18.57 -7.02
N ILE A 385 14.85 -18.35 -7.98
CA ILE A 385 13.90 -17.25 -7.96
C ILE A 385 12.48 -17.80 -8.00
N SER A 386 11.61 -17.23 -7.19
CA SER A 386 10.16 -17.37 -7.35
C SER A 386 9.57 -15.99 -7.67
N VAL A 387 8.84 -15.91 -8.77
CA VAL A 387 8.17 -14.68 -9.22
C VAL A 387 6.71 -14.94 -9.56
N MET A 388 5.88 -13.92 -9.41
CA MET A 388 4.47 -14.00 -9.74
C MET A 388 4.29 -14.22 -11.27
N ASN A 389 3.44 -15.17 -11.63
CA ASN A 389 3.09 -15.37 -13.03
C ASN A 389 1.97 -14.42 -13.46
N MET A 390 2.35 -13.31 -14.05
CA MET A 390 1.41 -12.29 -14.52
C MET A 390 0.42 -12.81 -15.57
N THR A 391 0.81 -13.76 -16.41
CA THR A 391 -0.10 -14.36 -17.39
C THR A 391 -1.20 -15.18 -16.72
N TYR A 392 -0.84 -15.93 -15.68
CA TYR A 392 -1.80 -16.67 -14.86
C TYR A 392 -2.71 -15.75 -14.10
N THR A 393 -2.15 -14.72 -13.45
CA THR A 393 -2.88 -13.71 -12.70
C THR A 393 -3.87 -12.94 -13.59
N LYS A 394 -3.48 -12.59 -14.82
CA LYS A 394 -4.36 -11.95 -15.80
C LYS A 394 -5.51 -12.86 -16.26
N ARG A 395 -5.28 -14.16 -16.45
CA ARG A 395 -6.29 -15.11 -16.95
C ARG A 395 -7.32 -15.51 -15.91
N LYS A 396 -6.93 -15.60 -14.63
CA LYS A 396 -7.82 -16.05 -13.56
C LYS A 396 -8.59 -14.92 -12.89
N CYS A 397 -8.52 -13.71 -13.43
CA CYS A 397 -9.20 -12.57 -12.85
C CYS A 397 -9.00 -12.43 -11.34
N TRP A 398 -8.86 -11.26 -10.88
CA TRP A 398 -8.58 -10.85 -9.50
C TRP A 398 -9.55 -11.37 -8.43
N ASN A 399 -10.54 -12.19 -8.77
CA ASN A 399 -11.29 -13.02 -7.82
C ASN A 399 -10.40 -13.97 -7.01
N VAL A 400 -9.20 -14.19 -7.50
CA VAL A 400 -8.17 -15.04 -6.92
C VAL A 400 -7.46 -14.41 -5.70
N LEU A 401 -7.58 -13.11 -5.50
CA LEU A 401 -7.10 -12.48 -4.25
C LEU A 401 -8.02 -12.78 -3.05
N GLU A 402 -9.23 -13.28 -3.28
CA GLU A 402 -10.06 -13.85 -2.21
C GLU A 402 -9.56 -15.23 -1.76
N ASP A 403 -8.84 -15.96 -2.64
CA ASP A 403 -8.32 -17.32 -2.44
C ASP A 403 -6.82 -17.42 -2.71
N ILE A 404 -6.00 -16.49 -2.19
CA ILE A 404 -4.54 -16.63 -2.25
C ILE A 404 -4.09 -17.98 -1.67
N ASP A 405 -4.80 -18.47 -0.69
CA ASP A 405 -4.52 -19.75 -0.02
C ASP A 405 -4.82 -20.96 -0.91
N ASP A 406 -5.97 -20.97 -1.61
CA ASP A 406 -6.33 -22.02 -2.57
C ASP A 406 -5.48 -21.98 -3.84
N ASN A 407 -4.94 -20.80 -4.17
CA ASN A 407 -4.11 -20.62 -5.36
C ASN A 407 -2.66 -21.05 -5.18
N ILE A 408 -2.12 -21.05 -3.97
CA ILE A 408 -0.83 -21.69 -3.72
C ILE A 408 -0.97 -23.20 -3.97
N ASP A 409 -2.08 -23.80 -3.59
CA ASP A 409 -2.37 -25.22 -3.90
C ASP A 409 -2.59 -25.45 -5.39
N ALA A 410 -3.30 -24.57 -6.07
CA ALA A 410 -3.41 -24.59 -7.52
C ALA A 410 -2.06 -24.37 -8.22
N LEU A 411 -1.18 -23.52 -7.67
CA LEU A 411 0.17 -23.30 -8.15
C LEU A 411 1.09 -24.50 -7.94
N LEU A 412 0.96 -25.21 -6.82
CA LEU A 412 1.69 -26.43 -6.56
C LEU A 412 1.15 -27.60 -7.40
N LYS A 413 -0.17 -27.75 -7.52
CA LYS A 413 -0.81 -28.76 -8.40
C LYS A 413 -0.53 -28.53 -9.89
N LEU A 414 -0.42 -27.28 -10.33
CA LEU A 414 0.00 -26.94 -11.71
C LEU A 414 1.51 -27.14 -11.93
N GLN A 415 2.32 -27.26 -10.86
CA GLN A 415 3.73 -27.68 -10.97
C GLN A 415 3.87 -29.17 -11.30
N GLU A 416 2.88 -29.98 -10.94
CA GLU A 416 2.80 -31.40 -11.30
C GLU A 416 2.43 -31.61 -12.76
N THR A 417 1.81 -30.65 -13.43
CA THR A 417 1.52 -30.68 -14.85
C THR A 417 2.63 -29.96 -15.62
N ASN A 418 3.33 -30.67 -16.50
CA ASN A 418 4.50 -30.27 -17.30
C ASN A 418 4.40 -28.91 -18.05
N THR A 419 3.26 -28.28 -18.08
CA THR A 419 3.00 -27.01 -18.79
C THR A 419 3.51 -25.79 -18.03
N MET A 420 3.79 -25.90 -16.73
CA MET A 420 4.23 -24.77 -15.90
C MET A 420 5.74 -24.72 -15.61
N GLN A 421 6.45 -25.82 -15.80
CA GLN A 421 7.91 -25.87 -15.56
C GLN A 421 8.68 -24.91 -16.49
N LYS A 422 8.13 -24.56 -17.63
CA LYS A 422 8.80 -23.68 -18.60
C LYS A 422 8.75 -22.18 -18.26
N ASN A 423 7.86 -21.74 -17.38
CA ASN A 423 7.59 -20.30 -17.22
C ASN A 423 7.83 -19.73 -15.80
N ARG A 424 8.32 -20.51 -14.84
CA ARG A 424 8.33 -20.06 -13.43
C ARG A 424 9.61 -20.22 -12.65
N ARG A 425 10.58 -20.92 -13.13
CA ARG A 425 11.84 -21.12 -12.41
C ARG A 425 13.00 -20.92 -13.36
N CYS A 426 13.61 -19.76 -13.26
CA CYS A 426 14.91 -19.54 -13.86
C CYS A 426 15.96 -19.94 -12.82
N VAL A 427 16.64 -21.05 -13.05
CA VAL A 427 17.88 -21.37 -12.37
C VAL A 427 18.98 -20.81 -13.25
N PHE A 428 19.61 -19.72 -12.82
CA PHE A 428 20.76 -19.15 -13.50
C PHE A 428 22.03 -19.80 -12.94
N ARG A 429 22.76 -20.49 -13.79
CA ARG A 429 24.10 -21.04 -13.52
C ARG A 429 25.18 -20.08 -13.97
#